data_28e3888990792a033ff788c35b4604ed
#
_entry.id   28e3888990792a033ff788c35b4604ed
#
_cell.length_a   1.000
_cell.length_b   1.000
_cell.length_c   1.000
_cell.angle_alpha   90.00
_cell.angle_beta   90.00
_cell.angle_gamma   90.00
#
_symmetry.space_group_name_H-M   'P 1'
#
loop_
_entity.id
_entity.type
_entity.pdbx_description
1 polymer ?
#
loop_
_entity_poly.entity_id
_entity_poly.type
_entity_poly.pdbx_seq_one_letter_code
_entity_poly.pdbx_strand_id
1 'polypeptide(L)'
;MFINNFDPVAFSLFSLEFRWYSLSYIFGILAGWVLAKRIFIKDDNLKEKFDDYITYIILGIIIGGRLGYVIFYNLDYYLENIFEIFKIWNGGMSFHGGLLGVIVMSVWFAKKHNHNSYVYLDIVSSVAPIGIFFGRIANFINSELYGKETTLPWGIKFEKIDEIYRHPSQLYEAFFEGLLLFFILIYFRKASSAKNPGFLSGIFLIFYSVFRFFIEFLRMPDEQLGYVLFKLSMGQILCLVFFIFGSYLTLKKYDHQK
;
A
#
# COMPACT_ATOMS: atom_id res chain seq x y z
N MET A 1 2.12 28.60 -10.29
CA MET A 1 1.45 27.51 -9.55
C MET A 1 0.74 26.60 -10.56
N PHE A 2 0.71 25.30 -10.32
CA PHE A 2 0.16 24.31 -11.26
C PHE A 2 -1.34 24.08 -10.97
N ILE A 3 -2.13 23.83 -12.03
CA ILE A 3 -3.55 23.48 -11.92
C ILE A 3 -3.69 22.02 -12.35
N ASN A 4 -4.21 21.18 -11.46
CA ASN A 4 -4.52 19.80 -11.76
C ASN A 4 -5.94 19.71 -12.32
N ASN A 5 -6.02 19.39 -13.61
CA ASN A 5 -7.26 19.13 -14.35
C ASN A 5 -7.21 17.83 -15.14
N PHE A 6 -6.36 16.88 -14.72
CA PHE A 6 -6.20 15.61 -15.40
C PHE A 6 -7.48 14.80 -15.45
N ASP A 7 -7.72 14.11 -16.58
CA ASP A 7 -8.80 13.15 -16.70
C ASP A 7 -8.43 11.85 -15.94
N PRO A 8 -9.28 11.35 -15.02
CA PRO A 8 -9.13 10.05 -14.38
C PRO A 8 -9.16 8.88 -15.36
N VAL A 9 -9.77 9.05 -16.55
CA VAL A 9 -9.79 8.06 -17.62
C VAL A 9 -8.51 8.17 -18.42
N ALA A 10 -7.71 7.10 -18.47
CA ALA A 10 -6.49 7.05 -19.26
C ALA A 10 -6.79 6.92 -20.75
N PHE A 11 -7.71 6.03 -21.09
CA PHE A 11 -8.23 5.84 -22.45
C PHE A 11 -9.55 5.05 -22.39
N SER A 12 -10.33 5.17 -23.46
CA SER A 12 -11.56 4.38 -23.65
C SER A 12 -11.42 3.47 -24.85
N LEU A 13 -11.87 2.23 -24.70
CA LEU A 13 -11.93 1.25 -25.79
C LEU A 13 -13.37 0.76 -25.90
N PHE A 14 -14.05 1.11 -26.97
CA PHE A 14 -15.50 0.95 -27.11
C PHE A 14 -16.24 1.61 -25.94
N SER A 15 -17.05 0.88 -25.19
CA SER A 15 -17.79 1.34 -24.00
C SER A 15 -17.03 1.17 -22.68
N LEU A 16 -15.81 0.64 -22.70
CA LEU A 16 -15.01 0.38 -21.51
C LEU A 16 -14.03 1.53 -21.26
N GLU A 17 -14.09 2.11 -20.06
CA GLU A 17 -13.15 3.12 -19.60
C GLU A 17 -12.01 2.48 -18.80
N PHE A 18 -10.78 2.72 -19.23
CA PHE A 18 -9.57 2.32 -18.49
C PHE A 18 -9.07 3.51 -17.68
N ARG A 19 -9.17 3.41 -16.36
CA ARG A 19 -8.80 4.49 -15.43
C ARG A 19 -7.37 4.36 -14.96
N TRP A 20 -6.69 5.48 -14.75
CA TRP A 20 -5.32 5.52 -14.22
C TRP A 20 -5.18 4.74 -12.92
N TYR A 21 -6.20 4.78 -12.06
CA TYR A 21 -6.19 4.04 -10.80
C TYR A 21 -6.11 2.52 -11.01
N SER A 22 -6.88 1.97 -11.93
CA SER A 22 -6.82 0.53 -12.28
C SER A 22 -5.47 0.16 -12.90
N LEU A 23 -4.95 1.03 -13.80
CA LEU A 23 -3.63 0.81 -14.39
C LEU A 23 -2.50 0.86 -13.35
N SER A 24 -2.61 1.71 -12.33
CA SER A 24 -1.62 1.80 -11.27
C SER A 24 -1.46 0.48 -10.49
N TYR A 25 -2.54 -0.24 -10.24
CA TYR A 25 -2.48 -1.58 -9.64
C TYR A 25 -1.78 -2.58 -10.56
N ILE A 26 -2.12 -2.58 -11.85
CA ILE A 26 -1.49 -3.49 -12.83
C ILE A 26 0.01 -3.21 -12.91
N PHE A 27 0.40 -1.95 -13.10
CA PHE A 27 1.82 -1.56 -13.14
C PHE A 27 2.55 -1.83 -11.83
N GLY A 28 1.92 -1.55 -10.68
CA GLY A 28 2.48 -1.82 -9.36
C GLY A 28 2.76 -3.30 -9.14
N ILE A 29 1.80 -4.17 -9.48
CA ILE A 29 1.95 -5.62 -9.32
C ILE A 29 3.00 -6.16 -10.30
N LEU A 30 2.95 -5.80 -11.58
CA LEU A 30 3.90 -6.27 -12.59
C LEU A 30 5.33 -5.80 -12.29
N ALA A 31 5.51 -4.52 -11.97
CA ALA A 31 6.81 -3.98 -11.60
C ALA A 31 7.32 -4.62 -10.30
N GLY A 32 6.47 -4.76 -9.30
CA GLY A 32 6.79 -5.42 -8.04
C GLY A 32 7.23 -6.87 -8.25
N TRP A 33 6.50 -7.64 -9.07
CA TRP A 33 6.84 -9.00 -9.44
C TRP A 33 8.22 -9.11 -10.12
N VAL A 34 8.47 -8.30 -11.15
CA VAL A 34 9.76 -8.30 -11.88
C VAL A 34 10.91 -7.89 -10.95
N LEU A 35 10.71 -6.83 -10.15
CA LEU A 35 11.75 -6.32 -9.23
C LEU A 35 12.01 -7.30 -8.08
N ALA A 36 10.98 -7.96 -7.55
CA ALA A 36 11.15 -9.02 -6.56
C ALA A 36 12.08 -10.12 -7.08
N LYS A 37 11.79 -10.67 -8.26
CA LYS A 37 12.59 -11.76 -8.87
C LYS A 37 14.01 -11.32 -9.23
N ARG A 38 14.21 -10.08 -9.67
CA ARG A 38 15.53 -9.59 -10.08
C ARG A 38 16.40 -9.12 -8.91
N ILE A 39 15.78 -8.51 -7.90
CA ILE A 39 16.52 -7.81 -6.85
C ILE A 39 16.49 -8.59 -5.53
N PHE A 40 15.34 -9.07 -5.08
CA PHE A 40 15.16 -9.57 -3.72
C PHE A 40 15.27 -11.09 -3.59
N ILE A 41 14.87 -11.85 -4.60
CA ILE A 41 14.91 -13.31 -4.58
C ILE A 41 16.19 -13.79 -5.25
N LYS A 42 17.04 -14.51 -4.47
CA LYS A 42 18.28 -15.12 -4.97
C LYS A 42 18.14 -16.61 -5.23
N ASP A 43 17.29 -17.28 -4.47
CA ASP A 43 17.02 -18.71 -4.55
C ASP A 43 16.13 -19.04 -5.73
N ASP A 44 16.55 -19.94 -6.62
CA ASP A 44 15.84 -20.25 -7.86
C ASP A 44 14.54 -21.04 -7.58
N ASN A 45 14.50 -21.90 -6.56
CA ASN A 45 13.28 -22.59 -6.15
C ASN A 45 12.23 -21.56 -5.64
N LEU A 46 12.69 -20.55 -4.87
CA LEU A 46 11.81 -19.49 -4.40
C LEU A 46 11.31 -18.59 -5.56
N LYS A 47 12.15 -18.35 -6.60
CA LYS A 47 11.72 -17.62 -7.80
C LYS A 47 10.61 -18.34 -8.56
N GLU A 48 10.73 -19.66 -8.70
CA GLU A 48 9.74 -20.49 -9.38
C GLU A 48 8.40 -20.47 -8.62
N LYS A 49 8.44 -20.67 -7.30
CA LYS A 49 7.24 -20.59 -6.45
C LYS A 49 6.65 -19.19 -6.32
N PHE A 50 7.43 -18.15 -6.58
CA PHE A 50 6.98 -16.78 -6.47
C PHE A 50 5.93 -16.42 -7.52
N ASP A 51 5.92 -17.07 -8.67
CA ASP A 51 4.90 -16.86 -9.70
C ASP A 51 3.52 -17.34 -9.22
N ASP A 52 3.47 -18.50 -8.57
CA ASP A 52 2.25 -18.98 -7.92
C ASP A 52 1.84 -18.07 -6.76
N TYR A 53 2.82 -17.63 -5.96
CA TYR A 53 2.58 -16.76 -4.81
C TYR A 53 1.91 -15.44 -5.19
N ILE A 54 2.29 -14.82 -6.32
CA ILE A 54 1.62 -13.60 -6.80
C ILE A 54 0.11 -13.82 -6.99
N THR A 55 -0.31 -14.97 -7.50
CA THR A 55 -1.73 -15.30 -7.64
C THR A 55 -2.43 -15.30 -6.28
N TYR A 56 -1.80 -15.86 -5.24
CA TYR A 56 -2.35 -15.83 -3.88
C TYR A 56 -2.44 -14.40 -3.33
N ILE A 57 -1.43 -13.56 -3.60
CA ILE A 57 -1.46 -12.14 -3.19
C ILE A 57 -2.61 -11.40 -3.86
N ILE A 58 -2.80 -11.57 -5.16
CA ILE A 58 -3.90 -10.93 -5.90
C ILE A 58 -5.25 -11.38 -5.33
N LEU A 59 -5.45 -12.66 -5.09
CA LEU A 59 -6.65 -13.19 -4.46
C LEU A 59 -6.83 -12.63 -3.04
N GLY A 60 -5.75 -12.53 -2.27
CA GLY A 60 -5.75 -11.92 -0.94
C GLY A 60 -6.22 -10.47 -0.96
N ILE A 61 -5.70 -9.67 -1.88
CA ILE A 61 -6.10 -8.26 -2.06
C ILE A 61 -7.59 -8.17 -2.39
N ILE A 62 -8.06 -8.96 -3.36
CA ILE A 62 -9.45 -8.90 -3.84
C ILE A 62 -10.42 -9.37 -2.75
N ILE A 63 -10.20 -10.56 -2.22
CA ILE A 63 -11.09 -11.17 -1.22
C ILE A 63 -11.05 -10.36 0.08
N GLY A 64 -9.85 -10.09 0.57
CA GLY A 64 -9.66 -9.33 1.80
C GLY A 64 -10.21 -7.90 1.70
N GLY A 65 -9.91 -7.21 0.58
CA GLY A 65 -10.42 -5.86 0.32
C GLY A 65 -11.94 -5.81 0.29
N ARG A 66 -12.58 -6.77 -0.38
CA ARG A 66 -14.04 -6.85 -0.47
C ARG A 66 -14.68 -7.20 0.87
N LEU A 67 -14.21 -8.26 1.53
CA LEU A 67 -14.73 -8.65 2.84
C LEU A 67 -14.52 -7.57 3.88
N GLY A 68 -13.37 -6.91 3.88
CA GLY A 68 -13.12 -5.78 4.77
C GLY A 68 -14.08 -4.61 4.54
N TYR A 69 -14.43 -4.31 3.29
CA TYR A 69 -15.43 -3.29 2.98
C TYR A 69 -16.83 -3.70 3.47
N VAL A 70 -17.25 -4.93 3.18
CA VAL A 70 -18.54 -5.48 3.60
C VAL A 70 -18.70 -5.39 5.12
N ILE A 71 -17.69 -5.85 5.87
CA ILE A 71 -17.78 -5.98 7.32
C ILE A 71 -17.70 -4.62 8.03
N PHE A 72 -16.80 -3.73 7.59
CA PHE A 72 -16.51 -2.51 8.35
C PHE A 72 -17.27 -1.27 7.86
N TYR A 73 -17.81 -1.28 6.64
CA TYR A 73 -18.42 -0.07 6.08
C TYR A 73 -19.91 -0.19 5.78
N ASN A 74 -20.42 -1.39 5.44
CA ASN A 74 -21.80 -1.55 4.96
C ASN A 74 -22.43 -2.90 5.34
N LEU A 75 -22.16 -3.39 6.54
CA LEU A 75 -22.57 -4.73 6.98
C LEU A 75 -24.08 -4.97 6.82
N ASP A 76 -24.91 -4.03 7.30
CA ASP A 76 -26.36 -4.18 7.28
C ASP A 76 -26.91 -4.34 5.86
N TYR A 77 -26.44 -3.50 4.93
CA TYR A 77 -26.81 -3.60 3.52
C TYR A 77 -26.46 -4.98 2.93
N TYR A 78 -25.27 -5.52 3.22
CA TYR A 78 -24.83 -6.79 2.64
C TYR A 78 -25.46 -8.00 3.33
N LEU A 79 -25.93 -7.88 4.57
CA LEU A 79 -26.74 -8.93 5.21
C LEU A 79 -28.11 -9.09 4.55
N GLU A 80 -28.69 -7.99 4.08
CA GLU A 80 -29.95 -8.02 3.33
C GLU A 80 -29.74 -8.41 1.85
N ASN A 81 -28.54 -8.16 1.29
CA ASN A 81 -28.23 -8.32 -0.13
C ASN A 81 -26.95 -9.16 -0.35
N ILE A 82 -26.95 -10.42 0.11
CA ILE A 82 -25.76 -11.30 0.15
C ILE A 82 -25.08 -11.45 -1.23
N PHE A 83 -25.82 -11.50 -2.32
CA PHE A 83 -25.26 -11.63 -3.67
C PHE A 83 -24.48 -10.38 -4.14
N GLU A 84 -24.74 -9.22 -3.54
CA GLU A 84 -23.99 -8.00 -3.85
C GLU A 84 -22.54 -8.08 -3.36
N ILE A 85 -22.21 -8.96 -2.41
CA ILE A 85 -20.83 -9.20 -1.95
C ILE A 85 -19.92 -9.60 -3.11
N PHE A 86 -20.41 -10.37 -4.07
CA PHE A 86 -19.64 -10.87 -5.22
C PHE A 86 -19.47 -9.86 -6.36
N LYS A 87 -20.25 -8.78 -6.36
CA LYS A 87 -20.20 -7.74 -7.40
C LYS A 87 -19.08 -6.73 -7.14
N ILE A 88 -17.83 -7.19 -7.25
CA ILE A 88 -16.63 -6.36 -7.01
C ILE A 88 -16.52 -5.18 -7.99
N TRP A 89 -17.13 -5.28 -9.17
CA TRP A 89 -17.16 -4.23 -10.18
C TRP A 89 -18.02 -3.01 -9.79
N ASN A 90 -18.89 -3.13 -8.79
CA ASN A 90 -19.66 -2.01 -8.23
C ASN A 90 -18.82 -1.16 -7.26
N GLY A 91 -17.53 -1.46 -7.11
CA GLY A 91 -16.65 -0.77 -6.16
C GLY A 91 -16.77 -1.30 -4.74
N GLY A 92 -16.25 -0.54 -3.78
CA GLY A 92 -16.28 -0.93 -2.36
C GLY A 92 -15.16 -1.91 -1.98
N MET A 93 -13.96 -1.37 -1.80
CA MET A 93 -12.76 -2.11 -1.38
C MET A 93 -12.13 -1.43 -0.17
N SER A 94 -11.78 -2.22 0.85
CA SER A 94 -11.08 -1.74 2.04
C SER A 94 -9.57 -1.96 1.91
N PHE A 95 -8.79 -0.91 2.08
CA PHE A 95 -7.33 -1.03 2.12
C PHE A 95 -6.86 -1.97 3.25
N HIS A 96 -7.39 -1.80 4.45
CA HIS A 96 -7.02 -2.64 5.59
C HIS A 96 -7.42 -4.10 5.39
N GLY A 97 -8.59 -4.32 4.77
CA GLY A 97 -9.01 -5.67 4.38
C GLY A 97 -8.07 -6.31 3.37
N GLY A 98 -7.65 -5.56 2.35
CA GLY A 98 -6.66 -6.01 1.37
C GLY A 98 -5.31 -6.34 2.01
N LEU A 99 -4.80 -5.49 2.91
CA LEU A 99 -3.57 -5.74 3.66
C LEU A 99 -3.64 -7.01 4.50
N LEU A 100 -4.73 -7.21 5.24
CA LEU A 100 -4.95 -8.45 6.00
C LEU A 100 -5.01 -9.66 5.07
N GLY A 101 -5.67 -9.54 3.92
CA GLY A 101 -5.71 -10.58 2.90
C GLY A 101 -4.32 -10.97 2.40
N VAL A 102 -3.45 -10.00 2.12
CA VAL A 102 -2.04 -10.24 1.76
C VAL A 102 -1.30 -11.01 2.87
N ILE A 103 -1.45 -10.60 4.13
CA ILE A 103 -0.79 -11.26 5.26
C ILE A 103 -1.28 -12.71 5.40
N VAL A 104 -2.60 -12.92 5.39
CA VAL A 104 -3.21 -14.25 5.52
C VAL A 104 -2.76 -15.18 4.39
N MET A 105 -2.79 -14.70 3.15
CA MET A 105 -2.37 -15.49 1.99
C MET A 105 -0.86 -15.78 2.00
N SER A 106 -0.04 -14.85 2.48
CA SER A 106 1.40 -15.07 2.65
C SER A 106 1.68 -16.17 3.68
N VAL A 107 0.98 -16.14 4.82
CA VAL A 107 1.11 -17.17 5.86
C VAL A 107 0.61 -18.52 5.35
N TRP A 108 -0.53 -18.53 4.67
CA TRP A 108 -1.09 -19.78 4.12
C TRP A 108 -0.19 -20.39 3.04
N PHE A 109 0.29 -19.58 2.09
CA PHE A 109 1.20 -20.04 1.05
C PHE A 109 2.51 -20.60 1.63
N ALA A 110 3.09 -19.89 2.58
CA ALA A 110 4.30 -20.32 3.25
C ALA A 110 4.13 -21.67 3.98
N LYS A 111 3.02 -21.82 4.73
CA LYS A 111 2.68 -23.10 5.41
C LYS A 111 2.51 -24.25 4.42
N LYS A 112 1.81 -24.00 3.29
CA LYS A 112 1.60 -25.02 2.24
C LYS A 112 2.93 -25.55 1.67
N HIS A 113 3.96 -24.71 1.61
CA HIS A 113 5.26 -25.05 1.05
C HIS A 113 6.35 -25.34 2.12
N ASN A 114 5.97 -25.43 3.40
CA ASN A 114 6.88 -25.61 4.53
C ASN A 114 7.99 -24.55 4.59
N HIS A 115 7.66 -23.30 4.25
CA HIS A 115 8.56 -22.15 4.32
C HIS A 115 8.20 -21.24 5.49
N ASN A 116 9.17 -20.42 5.92
CA ASN A 116 8.92 -19.36 6.88
C ASN A 116 8.11 -18.21 6.22
N SER A 117 6.98 -17.85 6.82
CA SER A 117 6.07 -16.80 6.30
C SER A 117 6.74 -15.44 6.17
N TYR A 118 7.69 -15.13 7.06
CA TYR A 118 8.41 -13.87 7.01
C TYR A 118 9.29 -13.70 5.77
N VAL A 119 9.74 -14.79 5.14
CA VAL A 119 10.48 -14.71 3.87
C VAL A 119 9.61 -14.09 2.78
N TYR A 120 8.36 -14.53 2.66
CA TYR A 120 7.42 -13.99 1.69
C TYR A 120 6.98 -12.56 2.04
N LEU A 121 6.73 -12.28 3.31
CA LEU A 121 6.39 -10.93 3.77
C LEU A 121 7.54 -9.95 3.52
N ASP A 122 8.79 -10.34 3.70
CA ASP A 122 9.96 -9.51 3.40
C ASP A 122 10.05 -9.17 1.91
N ILE A 123 9.76 -10.14 1.04
CA ILE A 123 9.75 -9.90 -0.40
C ILE A 123 8.63 -8.90 -0.77
N VAL A 124 7.40 -9.15 -0.28
CA VAL A 124 6.26 -8.25 -0.56
C VAL A 124 6.52 -6.86 -0.01
N SER A 125 6.94 -6.73 1.25
CA SER A 125 7.26 -5.45 1.87
C SER A 125 8.34 -4.70 1.10
N SER A 126 9.31 -5.42 0.50
CA SER A 126 10.39 -4.81 -0.26
C SER A 126 9.94 -4.21 -1.60
N VAL A 127 8.87 -4.70 -2.19
CA VAL A 127 8.35 -4.21 -3.47
C VAL A 127 7.03 -3.44 -3.35
N ALA A 128 6.35 -3.52 -2.21
CA ALA A 128 5.14 -2.76 -1.93
C ALA A 128 5.27 -1.24 -2.17
N PRO A 129 6.42 -0.60 -1.86
CA PRO A 129 6.63 0.82 -2.15
C PRO A 129 6.43 1.19 -3.62
N ILE A 130 6.70 0.29 -4.56
CA ILE A 130 6.45 0.54 -5.99
C ILE A 130 4.95 0.63 -6.26
N GLY A 131 4.16 -0.25 -5.66
CA GLY A 131 2.70 -0.17 -5.73
C GLY A 131 2.15 1.12 -5.09
N ILE A 132 2.72 1.52 -3.94
CA ILE A 132 2.38 2.78 -3.28
C ILE A 132 2.68 3.95 -4.22
N PHE A 133 3.87 4.00 -4.82
CA PHE A 133 4.26 5.05 -5.77
C PHE A 133 3.22 5.23 -6.88
N PHE A 134 2.90 4.18 -7.62
CA PHE A 134 1.92 4.25 -8.71
C PHE A 134 0.51 4.61 -8.21
N GLY A 135 0.09 4.04 -7.08
CA GLY A 135 -1.21 4.35 -6.47
C GLY A 135 -1.33 5.82 -6.08
N ARG A 136 -0.27 6.43 -5.53
CA ARG A 136 -0.27 7.86 -5.15
C ARG A 136 -0.25 8.79 -6.36
N ILE A 137 0.45 8.41 -7.43
CA ILE A 137 0.36 9.14 -8.70
C ILE A 137 -1.07 9.08 -9.25
N ALA A 138 -1.73 7.93 -9.19
CA ALA A 138 -3.13 7.81 -9.61
C ALA A 138 -4.08 8.65 -8.74
N ASN A 139 -3.90 8.68 -7.41
CA ASN A 139 -4.65 9.56 -6.52
C ASN A 139 -4.46 11.05 -6.89
N PHE A 140 -3.24 11.44 -7.26
CA PHE A 140 -2.95 12.79 -7.73
C PHE A 140 -3.73 13.12 -9.01
N ILE A 141 -3.71 12.23 -10.00
CA ILE A 141 -4.48 12.40 -11.26
C ILE A 141 -5.98 12.49 -10.96
N ASN A 142 -6.49 11.66 -10.06
CA ASN A 142 -7.90 11.66 -9.67
C ASN A 142 -8.32 12.84 -8.80
N SER A 143 -7.37 13.68 -8.34
CA SER A 143 -7.62 14.76 -7.37
C SER A 143 -8.15 14.25 -6.02
N GLU A 144 -7.72 13.07 -5.60
CA GLU A 144 -8.09 12.42 -4.34
C GLU A 144 -7.00 12.59 -3.28
N LEU A 145 -7.37 12.56 -1.99
CA LEU A 145 -6.43 12.51 -0.85
C LEU A 145 -5.43 13.69 -0.84
N TYR A 146 -5.86 14.85 -1.25
CA TYR A 146 -5.06 16.08 -1.32
C TYR A 146 -4.72 16.63 0.06
N GLY A 147 -3.79 17.58 0.09
CA GLY A 147 -3.31 18.21 1.31
C GLY A 147 -4.11 19.43 1.75
N LYS A 148 -3.72 19.98 2.88
CA LYS A 148 -4.23 21.23 3.43
C LYS A 148 -3.88 22.41 2.52
N GLU A 149 -4.57 23.54 2.71
CA GLU A 149 -4.26 24.81 2.05
C GLU A 149 -2.80 25.21 2.28
N THR A 150 -2.18 25.79 1.24
CA THR A 150 -0.81 26.26 1.29
C THR A 150 -0.59 27.48 0.42
N THR A 151 0.29 28.36 0.86
CA THR A 151 0.81 29.51 0.10
C THR A 151 2.16 29.23 -0.55
N LEU A 152 2.70 28.02 -0.40
CA LEU A 152 3.99 27.66 -0.97
C LEU A 152 3.99 27.66 -2.50
N PRO A 153 5.12 28.00 -3.15
CA PRO A 153 5.18 28.19 -4.61
C PRO A 153 4.88 26.92 -5.43
N TRP A 154 4.97 25.75 -4.80
CA TRP A 154 4.61 24.45 -5.40
C TRP A 154 3.21 23.96 -5.02
N GLY A 155 2.38 24.81 -4.38
CA GLY A 155 0.98 24.50 -4.14
C GLY A 155 0.26 24.19 -5.44
N ILE A 156 -0.68 23.24 -5.40
CA ILE A 156 -1.46 22.79 -6.55
C ILE A 156 -2.93 23.07 -6.30
N LYS A 157 -3.58 23.67 -7.29
CA LYS A 157 -5.01 23.82 -7.33
C LYS A 157 -5.62 22.60 -8.00
N PHE A 158 -6.52 21.92 -7.31
CA PHE A 158 -7.27 20.79 -7.84
C PHE A 158 -8.61 21.30 -8.36
N GLU A 159 -8.69 21.57 -9.67
CA GLU A 159 -9.84 22.21 -10.30
C GLU A 159 -11.17 21.50 -10.03
N LYS A 160 -11.13 20.17 -9.84
CA LYS A 160 -12.33 19.37 -9.54
C LYS A 160 -12.80 19.49 -8.09
N ILE A 161 -12.01 20.12 -7.22
CA ILE A 161 -12.30 20.18 -5.78
C ILE A 161 -12.73 21.61 -5.40
N ASP A 162 -11.81 22.57 -5.58
CA ASP A 162 -12.04 23.98 -5.23
C ASP A 162 -10.99 24.91 -5.88
N GLU A 163 -11.11 26.21 -5.58
CA GLU A 163 -10.21 27.26 -6.08
C GLU A 163 -8.93 27.44 -5.21
N ILE A 164 -8.72 26.60 -4.19
CA ILE A 164 -7.67 26.78 -3.20
C ILE A 164 -6.41 26.02 -3.62
N TYR A 165 -5.24 26.63 -3.40
CA TYR A 165 -3.95 25.95 -3.56
C TYR A 165 -3.65 25.09 -2.34
N ARG A 166 -3.33 23.82 -2.58
CA ARG A 166 -3.16 22.81 -1.57
C ARG A 166 -1.80 22.11 -1.69
N HIS A 167 -1.32 21.56 -0.57
CA HIS A 167 -0.17 20.65 -0.62
C HIS A 167 -0.50 19.45 -1.50
N PRO A 168 0.36 19.10 -2.48
CA PRO A 168 0.23 17.85 -3.22
C PRO A 168 0.70 16.65 -2.38
N SER A 169 -0.04 16.35 -1.32
CA SER A 169 0.31 15.28 -0.37
C SER A 169 0.52 13.94 -1.04
N GLN A 170 -0.24 13.65 -2.11
CA GLN A 170 -0.08 12.44 -2.91
C GLN A 170 1.33 12.32 -3.51
N LEU A 171 1.91 13.44 -3.99
CA LEU A 171 3.27 13.45 -4.55
C LEU A 171 4.34 13.30 -3.46
N TYR A 172 4.09 13.85 -2.26
CA TYR A 172 4.96 13.62 -1.11
C TYR A 172 4.94 12.14 -0.71
N GLU A 173 3.73 11.55 -0.60
CA GLU A 173 3.56 10.13 -0.31
C GLU A 173 4.21 9.24 -1.40
N ALA A 174 4.04 9.58 -2.68
CA ALA A 174 4.68 8.87 -3.78
C ALA A 174 6.21 8.88 -3.65
N PHE A 175 6.78 10.04 -3.33
CA PHE A 175 8.23 10.18 -3.20
C PHE A 175 8.76 9.47 -1.95
N PHE A 176 8.22 9.76 -0.77
CA PHE A 176 8.77 9.26 0.50
C PHE A 176 8.36 7.82 0.78
N GLU A 177 7.05 7.48 0.68
CA GLU A 177 6.52 6.15 0.98
C GLU A 177 6.72 5.18 -0.20
N GLY A 178 6.84 5.71 -1.42
CA GLY A 178 7.11 4.95 -2.63
C GLY A 178 8.61 4.89 -2.95
N LEU A 179 9.10 5.89 -3.68
CA LEU A 179 10.41 5.86 -4.30
C LEU A 179 11.56 5.78 -3.28
N LEU A 180 11.59 6.68 -2.30
CA LEU A 180 12.68 6.73 -1.30
C LEU A 180 12.70 5.46 -0.44
N LEU A 181 11.53 5.02 0.03
CA LEU A 181 11.41 3.81 0.82
C LEU A 181 11.91 2.57 0.04
N PHE A 182 11.62 2.47 -1.26
CA PHE A 182 12.14 1.40 -2.09
C PHE A 182 13.67 1.36 -2.12
N PHE A 183 14.32 2.51 -2.29
CA PHE A 183 15.78 2.58 -2.27
C PHE A 183 16.38 2.27 -0.88
N ILE A 184 15.72 2.68 0.19
CA ILE A 184 16.09 2.29 1.56
C ILE A 184 16.08 0.76 1.70
N LEU A 185 15.04 0.08 1.22
CA LEU A 185 14.96 -1.38 1.29
C LEU A 185 16.02 -2.08 0.43
N ILE A 186 16.35 -1.55 -0.75
CA ILE A 186 17.47 -2.02 -1.56
C ILE A 186 18.80 -1.88 -0.79
N TYR A 187 19.00 -0.79 -0.08
CA TYR A 187 20.20 -0.58 0.73
C TYR A 187 20.29 -1.60 1.87
N PHE A 188 19.23 -1.71 2.69
CA PHE A 188 19.21 -2.63 3.83
C PHE A 188 19.22 -4.11 3.44
N ARG A 189 18.78 -4.48 2.24
CA ARG A 189 18.89 -5.84 1.73
C ARG A 189 20.32 -6.38 1.75
N LYS A 190 21.31 -5.51 1.65
CA LYS A 190 22.74 -5.89 1.69
C LYS A 190 23.27 -6.09 3.09
N ALA A 191 22.54 -5.68 4.12
CA ALA A 191 22.96 -5.85 5.50
C ALA A 191 22.98 -7.33 5.91
N SER A 192 23.89 -7.70 6.81
CA SER A 192 23.94 -9.06 7.38
C SER A 192 22.63 -9.46 8.05
N SER A 193 21.98 -8.50 8.72
CA SER A 193 20.69 -8.68 9.38
C SER A 193 19.53 -8.99 8.40
N ALA A 194 19.66 -8.70 7.10
CA ALA A 194 18.67 -9.05 6.09
C ALA A 194 18.52 -10.56 5.85
N LYS A 195 19.42 -11.37 6.41
CA LYS A 195 19.28 -12.82 6.45
C LYS A 195 18.23 -13.29 7.47
N ASN A 196 17.90 -12.46 8.46
CA ASN A 196 16.88 -12.78 9.46
C ASN A 196 15.50 -12.53 8.86
N PRO A 197 14.62 -13.55 8.75
CA PRO A 197 13.27 -13.38 8.25
C PRO A 197 12.48 -12.36 9.08
N GLY A 198 11.80 -11.42 8.41
CA GLY A 198 11.07 -10.33 9.04
C GLY A 198 11.85 -9.02 9.13
N PHE A 199 13.17 -9.02 8.85
CA PHE A 199 13.98 -7.81 8.95
C PHE A 199 13.57 -6.73 7.94
N LEU A 200 13.40 -7.08 6.67
CA LEU A 200 13.01 -6.11 5.64
C LEU A 200 11.57 -5.62 5.83
N SER A 201 10.68 -6.48 6.30
CA SER A 201 9.33 -6.09 6.72
C SER A 201 9.37 -5.08 7.87
N GLY A 202 10.26 -5.30 8.83
CA GLY A 202 10.48 -4.37 9.94
C GLY A 202 11.00 -3.00 9.45
N ILE A 203 12.00 -2.99 8.56
CA ILE A 203 12.52 -1.75 7.96
C ILE A 203 11.43 -1.02 7.18
N PHE A 204 10.64 -1.75 6.38
CA PHE A 204 9.48 -1.17 5.68
C PHE A 204 8.53 -0.46 6.67
N LEU A 205 8.11 -1.15 7.73
CA LEU A 205 7.16 -0.61 8.71
C LEU A 205 7.72 0.61 9.43
N ILE A 206 8.99 0.61 9.81
CA ILE A 206 9.64 1.75 10.49
C ILE A 206 9.62 2.98 9.58
N PHE A 207 10.18 2.88 8.38
CA PHE A 207 10.34 4.04 7.52
C PHE A 207 9.01 4.51 6.92
N TYR A 208 8.12 3.59 6.55
CA TYR A 208 6.76 3.93 6.13
C TYR A 208 6.04 4.73 7.23
N SER A 209 6.10 4.24 8.47
CA SER A 209 5.45 4.91 9.61
C SER A 209 6.02 6.30 9.86
N VAL A 210 7.34 6.47 9.78
CA VAL A 210 7.98 7.77 9.95
C VAL A 210 7.50 8.73 8.85
N PHE A 211 7.61 8.34 7.59
CA PHE A 211 7.21 9.20 6.48
C PHE A 211 5.72 9.55 6.54
N ARG A 212 4.89 8.55 6.74
CA ARG A 212 3.43 8.72 6.85
C ARG A 212 3.05 9.63 8.01
N PHE A 213 3.63 9.45 9.18
CA PHE A 213 3.36 10.26 10.36
C PHE A 213 3.60 11.76 10.10
N PHE A 214 4.71 12.11 9.44
CA PHE A 214 5.02 13.51 9.14
C PHE A 214 4.18 14.06 7.98
N ILE A 215 3.95 13.30 6.91
CA ILE A 215 3.12 13.76 5.78
C ILE A 215 1.67 14.01 6.22
N GLU A 216 1.17 13.26 7.20
CA GLU A 216 -0.19 13.40 7.70
C GLU A 216 -0.48 14.81 8.28
N PHE A 217 0.54 15.54 8.74
CA PHE A 217 0.36 16.94 9.15
C PHE A 217 -0.01 17.86 8.00
N LEU A 218 0.41 17.52 6.79
CA LEU A 218 0.16 18.29 5.57
C LEU A 218 -1.07 17.82 4.80
N ARG A 219 -1.59 16.63 5.11
CA ARG A 219 -2.75 16.04 4.48
C ARG A 219 -4.06 16.53 5.12
N MET A 220 -5.12 16.62 4.33
CA MET A 220 -6.47 16.79 4.87
C MET A 220 -6.86 15.51 5.63
N PRO A 221 -7.33 15.62 6.87
CA PRO A 221 -7.89 14.48 7.60
C PRO A 221 -9.06 13.86 6.82
N ASP A 222 -9.23 12.56 6.97
CA ASP A 222 -10.39 11.86 6.41
C ASP A 222 -11.66 12.43 7.05
N GLU A 223 -12.62 12.88 6.24
CA GLU A 223 -13.84 13.58 6.70
C GLU A 223 -14.65 12.78 7.72
N GLN A 224 -14.63 11.43 7.61
CA GLN A 224 -15.39 10.53 8.46
C GLN A 224 -14.79 10.35 9.87
N LEU A 225 -13.47 10.47 10.03
CA LEU A 225 -12.77 10.16 11.28
C LEU A 225 -12.21 11.39 11.98
N GLY A 226 -11.81 12.42 11.22
CA GLY A 226 -11.21 13.63 11.79
C GLY A 226 -9.97 13.35 12.64
N TYR A 227 -9.88 14.06 13.77
CA TYR A 227 -8.84 13.84 14.79
C TYR A 227 -9.41 12.97 15.92
N VAL A 228 -8.71 11.89 16.27
CA VAL A 228 -9.22 10.86 17.20
C VAL A 228 -8.71 11.08 18.62
N LEU A 229 -7.40 11.16 18.83
CA LEU A 229 -6.79 11.25 20.16
C LEU A 229 -5.64 12.27 20.14
N PHE A 230 -5.56 13.15 21.16
CA PHE A 230 -4.50 14.20 21.28
C PHE A 230 -4.28 15.01 20.00
N LYS A 231 -5.33 15.28 19.23
CA LYS A 231 -5.26 15.94 17.92
C LYS A 231 -4.45 15.15 16.87
N LEU A 232 -4.26 13.85 17.07
CA LEU A 232 -3.68 12.95 16.08
C LEU A 232 -4.80 12.33 15.22
N SER A 233 -4.50 12.15 13.94
CA SER A 233 -5.38 11.39 13.05
C SER A 233 -5.26 9.87 13.32
N MET A 234 -6.24 9.10 12.88
CA MET A 234 -6.18 7.63 12.95
C MET A 234 -4.92 7.11 12.23
N GLY A 235 -4.54 7.72 11.10
CA GLY A 235 -3.32 7.38 10.37
C GLY A 235 -2.07 7.53 11.22
N GLN A 236 -1.94 8.62 11.99
CA GLN A 236 -0.80 8.84 12.89
C GLN A 236 -0.74 7.82 14.04
N ILE A 237 -1.89 7.47 14.62
CA ILE A 237 -1.97 6.45 15.68
C ILE A 237 -1.51 5.09 15.15
N LEU A 238 -1.99 4.69 13.98
CA LEU A 238 -1.57 3.44 13.34
C LEU A 238 -0.07 3.44 13.01
N CYS A 239 0.50 4.58 12.61
CA CYS A 239 1.94 4.71 12.39
C CYS A 239 2.75 4.42 13.65
N LEU A 240 2.31 4.85 14.84
CA LEU A 240 3.00 4.53 16.10
C LEU A 240 3.00 3.02 16.36
N VAL A 241 1.88 2.35 16.14
CA VAL A 241 1.76 0.88 16.30
C VAL A 241 2.69 0.17 15.30
N PHE A 242 2.67 0.57 14.04
CA PHE A 242 3.52 -0.03 13.02
C PHE A 242 5.01 0.22 13.25
N PHE A 243 5.38 1.39 13.77
CA PHE A 243 6.75 1.70 14.15
C PHE A 243 7.26 0.78 15.26
N ILE A 244 6.46 0.57 16.31
CA ILE A 244 6.81 -0.33 17.43
C ILE A 244 6.95 -1.76 16.92
N PHE A 245 5.99 -2.23 16.12
CA PHE A 245 6.03 -3.59 15.58
C PHE A 245 7.18 -3.79 14.59
N GLY A 246 7.47 -2.80 13.74
CA GLY A 246 8.62 -2.81 12.85
C GLY A 246 9.95 -2.88 13.60
N SER A 247 10.08 -2.09 14.68
CA SER A 247 11.24 -2.13 15.56
C SER A 247 11.43 -3.49 16.22
N TYR A 248 10.34 -4.10 16.69
CA TYR A 248 10.38 -5.47 17.21
C TYR A 248 10.90 -6.47 16.17
N LEU A 249 10.40 -6.41 14.93
CA LEU A 249 10.83 -7.32 13.86
C LEU A 249 12.31 -7.15 13.50
N THR A 250 12.81 -5.92 13.47
CA THR A 250 14.24 -5.65 13.15
C THR A 250 15.20 -6.11 14.23
N LEU A 251 14.77 -6.06 15.49
CA LEU A 251 15.60 -6.44 16.65
C LEU A 251 15.52 -7.94 16.95
N LYS A 252 14.48 -8.62 16.47
CA LYS A 252 14.28 -10.06 16.70
C LYS A 252 15.37 -10.86 16.01
N LYS A 253 16.20 -11.54 16.79
CA LYS A 253 17.17 -12.53 16.28
C LYS A 253 16.45 -13.87 16.13
N TYR A 254 16.52 -14.45 14.94
CA TYR A 254 16.12 -15.84 14.75
C TYR A 254 17.31 -16.75 15.07
N ASP A 255 17.13 -17.64 16.04
CA ASP A 255 18.06 -18.74 16.24
C ASP A 255 18.05 -19.63 14.99
N HIS A 256 19.18 -19.67 14.29
CA HIS A 256 19.37 -20.52 13.11
C HIS A 256 19.55 -22.01 13.48
N GLN A 257 19.11 -22.40 14.70
CA GLN A 257 19.14 -23.79 15.15
C GLN A 257 17.70 -24.32 15.18
N LYS A 258 17.21 -24.77 14.03
CA LYS A 258 16.35 -25.98 13.92
C LYS A 258 16.13 -26.30 12.45
#